data_fe95ce4f0a1c9a5b7a2b70c2c6b01ace
#
_entry.id   fe95ce4f0a1c9a5b7a2b70c2c6b01ace
#
_cell.length_a   1.000
_cell.length_b   1.000
_cell.length_c   1.000
_cell.angle_alpha   90.00
_cell.angle_beta   90.00
_cell.angle_gamma   90.00
#
_symmetry.space_group_name_H-M   'P 1'
#
loop_
_entity.id
_entity.type
_entity.pdbx_description
1 polymer ?
#
loop_
_entity_poly.entity_id
_entity_poly.type
_entity_poly.pdbx_seq_one_letter_code
_entity_poly.pdbx_strand_id
1 'polypeptide(L)'
;MQFVPDDPPSRGPLSGLTAALARIQTGHLLALAIDLPFMTENYLRAISHKIEPGRGTLPMIGDRAEPLAAIYPAAAHVDLVAALSGNDFSLQTLTNKLVKAGKVHVLPVVKKELQLFRNLNVPADLD
;
A
#
# COMPACT_ATOMS: atom_id res chain seq x y z
N MET A 1 -1.25 9.35 -11.16
CA MET A 1 -1.28 8.71 -9.83
C MET A 1 -1.68 9.74 -8.79
N GLN A 2 -2.53 9.37 -7.87
CA GLN A 2 -2.99 10.26 -6.81
C GLN A 2 -2.49 9.77 -5.47
N PHE A 3 -2.33 10.71 -4.55
CA PHE A 3 -1.95 10.42 -3.16
C PHE A 3 -3.12 10.74 -2.24
N VAL A 4 -3.40 9.81 -1.31
CA VAL A 4 -4.43 10.02 -0.28
C VAL A 4 -3.82 9.59 1.05
N PRO A 5 -3.89 10.43 2.09
CA PRO A 5 -3.40 10.05 3.40
C PRO A 5 -4.27 8.95 4.01
N ASP A 6 -3.66 8.19 4.89
CA ASP A 6 -4.37 7.17 5.65
C ASP A 6 -5.47 7.84 6.50
N ASP A 7 -6.65 7.26 6.47
CA ASP A 7 -7.83 7.81 7.15
C ASP A 7 -8.34 6.72 8.12
N PRO A 8 -8.71 7.04 9.35
CA PRO A 8 -9.14 6.04 10.33
C PRO A 8 -10.64 5.75 10.25
N PRO A 9 -11.08 4.90 9.32
CA PRO A 9 -12.48 4.50 9.22
C PRO A 9 -12.79 3.35 10.15
N SER A 10 -14.08 3.01 10.25
CA SER A 10 -14.56 1.97 11.17
C SER A 10 -14.01 0.57 10.86
N ARG A 11 -13.60 0.31 9.62
CA ARG A 11 -13.02 -0.98 9.22
C ARG A 11 -11.52 -0.88 8.97
N GLY A 12 -10.86 0.02 9.69
CA GLY A 12 -9.45 0.25 9.59
C GLY A 12 -9.05 0.85 8.24
N PRO A 13 -7.77 0.72 7.87
CA PRO A 13 -7.26 1.34 6.65
C PRO A 13 -7.88 0.79 5.36
N LEU A 14 -8.45 -0.41 5.40
CA LEU A 14 -9.08 -1.00 4.21
C LEU A 14 -10.23 -0.13 3.70
N SER A 15 -11.07 0.36 4.61
CA SER A 15 -12.21 1.20 4.23
C SER A 15 -11.77 2.51 3.58
N GLY A 16 -10.77 3.18 4.17
CA GLY A 16 -10.23 4.42 3.61
C GLY A 16 -9.57 4.21 2.26
N LEU A 17 -8.82 3.12 2.13
CA LEU A 17 -8.16 2.79 0.87
C LEU A 17 -9.18 2.51 -0.23
N THR A 18 -10.26 1.78 0.10
CA THR A 18 -11.33 1.48 -0.84
C THR A 18 -12.00 2.76 -1.33
N ALA A 19 -12.34 3.66 -0.40
CA ALA A 19 -12.98 4.92 -0.74
C ALA A 19 -12.06 5.80 -1.61
N ALA A 20 -10.78 5.85 -1.28
CA ALA A 20 -9.83 6.63 -2.05
C ALA A 20 -9.68 6.10 -3.47
N LEU A 21 -9.59 4.77 -3.61
CA LEU A 21 -9.42 4.16 -4.92
C LEU A 21 -10.65 4.36 -5.81
N ALA A 22 -11.84 4.44 -5.21
CA ALA A 22 -13.07 4.70 -5.95
C ALA A 22 -13.10 6.09 -6.58
N ARG A 23 -12.30 7.03 -6.06
CA ARG A 23 -12.33 8.43 -6.48
C ARG A 23 -11.21 8.83 -7.42
N ILE A 24 -10.25 7.94 -7.68
CA ILE A 24 -9.12 8.33 -8.54
C ILE A 24 -9.57 8.52 -9.96
N GLN A 25 -8.92 9.47 -10.63
CA GLN A 25 -9.13 9.75 -12.05
C GLN A 25 -7.91 9.33 -12.87
N THR A 26 -6.90 8.77 -12.19
CA THR A 26 -5.71 8.20 -12.81
C THR A 26 -5.80 6.69 -12.72
N GLY A 27 -4.88 5.99 -13.35
CA GLY A 27 -4.88 4.52 -13.31
C GLY A 27 -4.35 3.93 -12.02
N HIS A 28 -3.72 4.73 -11.15
CA HIS A 28 -3.04 4.24 -9.95
C HIS A 28 -3.20 5.20 -8.79
N LEU A 29 -3.12 4.65 -7.58
CA LEU A 29 -3.19 5.38 -6.33
C LEU A 29 -1.98 5.03 -5.47
N LEU A 30 -1.24 6.04 -5.02
CA LEU A 30 -0.22 5.85 -4.00
C LEU A 30 -0.86 5.94 -2.61
N ALA A 31 -0.81 4.85 -1.87
CA ALA A 31 -1.24 4.82 -0.47
C ALA A 31 0.00 4.92 0.41
N LEU A 32 0.05 5.95 1.25
CA LEU A 32 1.20 6.19 2.11
C LEU A 32 0.73 6.59 3.49
N ALA A 33 1.20 5.84 4.50
CA ALA A 33 0.91 6.17 5.90
C ALA A 33 1.58 7.48 6.28
N ILE A 34 0.92 8.27 7.11
CA ILE A 34 1.44 9.59 7.52
C ILE A 34 2.55 9.50 8.57
N ASP A 35 2.77 8.34 9.15
CA ASP A 35 3.73 8.14 10.23
C ASP A 35 5.01 7.43 9.79
N LEU A 36 5.43 7.64 8.56
CA LEU A 36 6.69 7.13 8.01
C LEU A 36 7.68 8.28 7.82
N PRO A 37 8.33 8.74 8.92
CA PRO A 37 9.14 9.96 8.87
C PRO A 37 10.42 9.84 8.04
N PHE A 38 10.89 8.64 7.78
CA PHE A 38 12.14 8.43 7.03
C PHE A 38 11.90 8.06 5.58
N MET A 39 10.63 7.95 5.17
CA MET A 39 10.30 7.67 3.78
C MET A 39 10.76 8.84 2.91
N THR A 40 11.36 8.53 1.75
CA THR A 40 11.91 9.56 0.87
C THR A 40 11.13 9.66 -0.43
N GLU A 41 11.14 10.85 -1.01
CA GLU A 41 10.57 11.07 -2.34
C GLU A 41 11.27 10.22 -3.39
N ASN A 42 12.58 10.03 -3.25
CA ASN A 42 13.33 9.22 -4.20
C ASN A 42 12.84 7.76 -4.23
N TYR A 43 12.57 7.18 -3.05
CA TYR A 43 12.05 5.82 -3.00
C TYR A 43 10.67 5.73 -3.63
N LEU A 44 9.79 6.69 -3.30
CA LEU A 44 8.43 6.71 -3.85
C LEU A 44 8.46 6.87 -5.36
N ARG A 45 9.36 7.69 -5.86
CA ARG A 45 9.53 7.86 -7.31
C ARG A 45 10.03 6.58 -7.95
N ALA A 46 10.95 5.88 -7.31
CA ALA A 46 11.49 4.63 -7.82
C ALA A 46 10.39 3.57 -7.96
N ILE A 47 9.53 3.43 -6.95
CA ILE A 47 8.45 2.45 -7.04
C ILE A 47 7.39 2.86 -8.06
N SER A 48 7.19 4.17 -8.28
CA SER A 48 6.23 4.65 -9.25
C SER A 48 6.67 4.37 -10.69
N HIS A 49 7.97 4.22 -10.93
CA HIS A 49 8.48 3.89 -12.27
C HIS A 49 8.25 2.44 -12.65
N LYS A 50 7.82 1.61 -11.71
CA LYS A 50 7.60 0.20 -11.95
C LYS A 50 6.15 -0.17 -12.18
N ILE A 51 5.24 0.81 -12.14
CA ILE A 51 3.82 0.53 -12.39
C ILE A 51 3.58 0.27 -13.88
N GLU A 52 2.51 -0.48 -14.14
CA GLU A 52 2.06 -0.80 -15.49
C GLU A 52 0.55 -0.62 -15.54
N PRO A 53 -0.06 -0.54 -16.73
CA PRO A 53 -1.52 -0.51 -16.80
C PRO A 53 -2.13 -1.72 -16.08
N GLY A 54 -3.01 -1.44 -15.11
CA GLY A 54 -3.65 -2.48 -14.31
C GLY A 54 -2.78 -3.13 -13.27
N ARG A 55 -1.57 -2.60 -13.01
CA ARG A 55 -0.62 -3.23 -12.11
C ARG A 55 0.15 -2.20 -11.30
N GLY A 56 0.07 -2.30 -9.98
CA GLY A 56 0.82 -1.41 -9.09
C GLY A 56 2.09 -2.04 -8.55
N THR A 57 2.62 -1.47 -7.46
CA THR A 57 3.84 -1.95 -6.81
C THR A 57 3.60 -2.12 -5.32
N LEU A 58 4.14 -3.20 -4.77
CA LEU A 58 3.97 -3.55 -3.37
C LEU A 58 5.33 -3.89 -2.75
N PRO A 59 5.90 -2.99 -1.94
CA PRO A 59 7.12 -3.33 -1.21
C PRO A 59 6.84 -4.43 -0.19
N MET A 60 7.79 -5.35 -0.06
CA MET A 60 7.70 -6.42 0.93
C MET A 60 9.01 -6.54 1.70
N ILE A 61 8.88 -6.62 3.03
CA ILE A 61 9.98 -6.89 3.93
C ILE A 61 9.87 -8.36 4.31
N GLY A 62 10.73 -9.21 3.69
CA GLY A 62 10.58 -10.64 3.83
C GLY A 62 9.25 -11.10 3.24
N ASP A 63 8.43 -11.75 4.04
CA ASP A 63 7.11 -12.24 3.63
C ASP A 63 5.98 -11.29 4.04
N ARG A 64 6.30 -10.11 4.55
CA ARG A 64 5.33 -9.15 5.03
C ARG A 64 5.22 -7.98 4.06
N ALA A 65 4.00 -7.72 3.59
CA ALA A 65 3.73 -6.57 2.72
C ALA A 65 3.75 -5.26 3.49
N GLU A 66 4.06 -4.16 2.77
CA GLU A 66 3.96 -2.80 3.28
C GLU A 66 2.81 -2.10 2.54
N PRO A 67 1.56 -2.39 2.92
CA PRO A 67 0.40 -1.97 2.14
C PRO A 67 0.13 -0.48 2.18
N LEU A 68 0.66 0.24 3.16
CA LEU A 68 0.53 1.70 3.25
C LEU A 68 1.83 2.40 2.90
N ALA A 69 2.57 1.82 1.98
CA ALA A 69 3.66 2.44 1.24
C ALA A 69 3.70 1.75 -0.13
N ALA A 70 2.54 1.68 -0.79
CA ALA A 70 2.35 0.88 -1.99
C ALA A 70 1.53 1.64 -3.02
N ILE A 71 1.58 1.18 -4.26
CA ILE A 71 0.80 1.76 -5.36
C ILE A 71 -0.19 0.70 -5.85
N TYR A 72 -1.46 1.07 -5.86
CA TYR A 72 -2.55 0.18 -6.26
C TYR A 72 -3.11 0.62 -7.61
N PRO A 73 -3.38 -0.34 -8.53
CA PRO A 73 -4.05 0.01 -9.78
C PRO A 73 -5.55 0.20 -9.53
N ALA A 74 -6.19 0.99 -10.38
CA ALA A 74 -7.64 1.16 -10.31
C ALA A 74 -8.37 -0.20 -10.37
N ALA A 75 -7.80 -1.16 -11.09
CA ALA A 75 -8.36 -2.50 -11.22
C ALA A 75 -8.45 -3.25 -9.88
N ALA A 76 -7.73 -2.82 -8.85
CA ALA A 76 -7.79 -3.44 -7.53
C ALA A 76 -9.05 -3.06 -6.75
N HIS A 77 -9.83 -2.07 -7.19
CA HIS A 77 -11.01 -1.61 -6.46
C HIS A 77 -12.00 -2.74 -6.22
N VAL A 78 -12.20 -3.61 -7.19
CA VAL A 78 -13.11 -4.74 -7.05
C VAL A 78 -12.67 -5.68 -5.93
N ASP A 79 -11.36 -5.88 -5.76
CA ASP A 79 -10.83 -6.73 -4.70
C ASP A 79 -11.03 -6.11 -3.32
N LEU A 80 -10.89 -4.79 -3.23
CA LEU A 80 -11.08 -4.07 -1.98
C LEU A 80 -12.55 -4.11 -1.55
N VAL A 81 -13.47 -3.91 -2.49
CA VAL A 81 -14.90 -3.99 -2.20
C VAL A 81 -15.25 -5.39 -1.71
N ALA A 82 -14.73 -6.43 -2.37
CA ALA A 82 -14.96 -7.80 -1.94
C ALA A 82 -14.44 -8.06 -0.53
N ALA A 83 -13.27 -7.51 -0.20
CA ALA A 83 -12.69 -7.66 1.13
C ALA A 83 -13.54 -6.99 2.21
N LEU A 84 -14.13 -5.84 1.92
CA LEU A 84 -15.01 -5.15 2.86
C LEU A 84 -16.30 -5.93 3.15
N SER A 85 -16.72 -6.76 2.21
CA SER A 85 -17.91 -7.60 2.37
C SER A 85 -17.64 -8.87 3.17
N GLY A 86 -16.37 -9.17 3.45
CA GLY A 86 -15.99 -10.37 4.19
C GLY A 86 -15.78 -10.09 5.67
N ASN A 87 -15.14 -11.04 6.35
CA ASN A 87 -14.87 -10.97 7.78
C ASN A 87 -13.42 -10.60 8.10
N ASP A 88 -12.53 -10.57 7.11
CA ASP A 88 -11.12 -10.26 7.30
C ASP A 88 -10.81 -8.95 6.59
N PHE A 89 -10.57 -7.92 7.39
CA PHE A 89 -10.23 -6.58 6.90
C PHE A 89 -8.73 -6.33 6.87
N SER A 90 -7.92 -7.39 6.97
CA SER A 90 -6.47 -7.30 6.98
C SER A 90 -5.93 -6.88 5.61
N LEU A 91 -5.06 -5.87 5.60
CA LEU A 91 -4.38 -5.47 4.37
C LEU A 91 -3.36 -6.51 3.94
N GLN A 92 -2.81 -7.30 4.87
CA GLN A 92 -1.91 -8.40 4.51
C GLN A 92 -2.64 -9.45 3.66
N THR A 93 -3.86 -9.82 4.06
CA THR A 93 -4.67 -10.77 3.30
C THR A 93 -5.03 -10.19 1.94
N LEU A 94 -5.46 -8.92 1.90
CA LEU A 94 -5.80 -8.25 0.64
C LEU A 94 -4.62 -8.23 -0.32
N THR A 95 -3.46 -7.76 0.15
CA THR A 95 -2.30 -7.63 -0.72
C THR A 95 -1.83 -8.99 -1.23
N ASN A 96 -1.95 -10.05 -0.42
CA ASN A 96 -1.63 -11.39 -0.85
C ASN A 96 -2.51 -11.82 -2.04
N LYS A 97 -3.80 -11.49 -1.98
CA LYS A 97 -4.71 -11.76 -3.09
C LYS A 97 -4.35 -10.96 -4.34
N LEU A 98 -3.96 -9.70 -4.17
CA LEU A 98 -3.56 -8.86 -5.30
C LEU A 98 -2.30 -9.38 -5.98
N VAL A 99 -1.34 -9.89 -5.20
CA VAL A 99 -0.14 -10.52 -5.75
C VAL A 99 -0.52 -11.73 -6.60
N LYS A 100 -1.39 -12.59 -6.07
CA LYS A 100 -1.83 -13.80 -6.78
C LYS A 100 -2.60 -13.47 -8.04
N ALA A 101 -3.34 -12.36 -8.04
CA ALA A 101 -4.10 -11.93 -9.21
C ALA A 101 -3.24 -11.17 -10.23
N GLY A 102 -1.97 -10.91 -9.93
CA GLY A 102 -1.08 -10.18 -10.83
C GLY A 102 -1.36 -8.69 -10.90
N LYS A 103 -2.04 -8.14 -9.91
CA LYS A 103 -2.40 -6.70 -9.89
C LYS A 103 -1.36 -5.82 -9.24
N VAL A 104 -0.35 -6.39 -8.60
CA VAL A 104 0.78 -5.65 -8.06
C VAL A 104 2.06 -6.43 -8.29
N HIS A 105 3.17 -5.69 -8.51
CA HIS A 105 4.52 -6.24 -8.51
C HIS A 105 5.05 -6.23 -7.09
N VAL A 106 5.62 -7.33 -6.65
CA VAL A 106 6.33 -7.38 -5.38
C VAL A 106 7.72 -6.77 -5.58
N LEU A 107 8.08 -5.82 -4.70
CA LEU A 107 9.40 -5.23 -4.68
C LEU A 107 10.06 -5.57 -3.34
N PRO A 108 11.03 -6.50 -3.33
CA PRO A 108 11.73 -6.81 -2.07
C PRO A 108 12.43 -5.57 -1.53
N VAL A 109 12.21 -5.27 -0.25
CA VAL A 109 12.89 -4.17 0.43
C VAL A 109 14.27 -4.67 0.84
N VAL A 110 15.32 -4.03 0.35
CA VAL A 110 16.68 -4.42 0.69
C VAL A 110 17.10 -3.82 2.03
N LYS A 111 18.15 -4.38 2.63
CA LYS A 111 18.55 -4.01 4.00
C LYS A 111 18.75 -2.51 4.19
N LYS A 112 19.37 -1.85 3.23
CA LYS A 112 19.63 -0.40 3.33
C LYS A 112 18.37 0.44 3.26
N GLU A 113 17.24 -0.13 2.83
CA GLU A 113 15.98 0.58 2.69
C GLU A 113 15.06 0.38 3.90
N LEU A 114 15.40 -0.53 4.82
CA LEU A 114 14.51 -0.89 5.92
C LEU A 114 14.09 0.31 6.77
N GLN A 115 14.99 1.26 7.00
CA GLN A 115 14.67 2.42 7.83
C GLN A 115 13.59 3.30 7.21
N LEU A 116 13.40 3.24 5.89
CA LEU A 116 12.37 4.04 5.23
C LEU A 116 10.97 3.68 5.71
N PHE A 117 10.79 2.46 6.17
CA PHE A 117 9.50 1.93 6.61
C PHE A 117 9.29 1.99 8.12
N ARG A 118 10.20 2.63 8.86
CA ARG A 118 10.05 2.76 10.31
C ARG A 118 8.89 3.68 10.64
N ASN A 119 8.10 3.23 11.62
CA ASN A 119 6.90 3.90 12.07
C ASN A 119 7.14 4.45 13.48
N LEU A 120 6.86 5.72 13.71
CA LEU A 120 7.08 6.36 15.01
C LEU A 120 6.17 5.80 16.11
N ASN A 121 5.09 5.12 15.74
CA ASN A 121 4.18 4.55 16.72
C ASN A 121 4.63 3.19 17.25
N VAL A 122 5.74 2.67 16.77
CA VAL A 122 6.30 1.39 17.20
C VAL A 122 7.37 1.67 18.25
N PRO A 123 7.27 1.07 19.47
CA PRO A 123 8.24 1.36 20.54
C PRO A 123 9.70 1.19 20.13
N ALA A 124 10.00 0.25 19.24
CA ALA A 124 11.36 0.03 18.76
C ALA A 124 11.93 1.25 18.04
N ASP A 125 11.09 2.13 17.54
CA ASP A 125 11.53 3.34 16.84
C ASP A 125 12.02 4.42 17.79
N LEU A 126 11.80 4.24 19.08
CA LEU A 126 12.19 5.20 20.11
C LEU A 126 13.58 4.88 20.70
N ASP A 127 14.16 3.77 20.33
CA ASP A 127 15.46 3.34 20.86
C ASP A 127 16.63 4.05 20.21
#